data_e28b69e7c5820aa2c1f07b852a04c32d
#
_entry.id   e28b69e7c5820aa2c1f07b852a04c32d
#
_cell.length_a   1.000
_cell.length_b   1.000
_cell.length_c   1.000
_cell.angle_alpha   90.00
_cell.angle_beta   90.00
_cell.angle_gamma   90.00
#
_symmetry.space_group_name_H-M   'P 1'
#
loop_
_entity.id
_entity.type
_entity.pdbx_description
1 polymer ?
#
loop_
_entity_poly.entity_id
_entity_poly.type
_entity_poly.pdbx_seq_one_letter_code
_entity_poly.pdbx_strand_id
1 'polypeptide(L)'
;YPMLADPTGALSRALGVYIEEEGMAYRGTFVVNPEGKIKVVELNDNNIGRDASELLRKVEAAQFVASHDGEVCPAKWKKGESTLKPSIDLVGKI
;
A
#
# COMPACT_ATOMS: atom_id res chain seq x y z
N TYR A 1 8.64 11.63 13.48
CA TYR A 1 7.45 11.64 12.63
C TYR A 1 6.19 11.75 13.47
N PRO A 2 5.09 12.32 12.92
CA PRO A 2 3.86 12.47 13.68
C PRO A 2 3.25 11.11 14.07
N MET A 3 2.75 11.03 15.29
CA MET A 3 2.02 9.86 15.78
C MET A 3 0.69 10.32 16.36
N LEU A 4 -0.38 9.64 15.98
CA LEU A 4 -1.73 9.94 16.42
C LEU A 4 -2.26 8.77 17.26
N ALA A 5 -2.96 9.08 18.34
CA ALA A 5 -3.68 8.09 19.13
C ALA A 5 -5.08 7.91 18.57
N ASP A 6 -5.61 6.68 18.68
CA ASP A 6 -6.98 6.37 18.27
C ASP A 6 -7.72 5.69 19.42
N PRO A 7 -7.90 6.40 20.57
CA PRO A 7 -8.40 5.77 21.79
C PRO A 7 -9.82 5.23 21.68
N THR A 8 -10.66 5.80 20.82
CA THR A 8 -12.02 5.31 20.59
C THR A 8 -12.10 4.24 19.51
N GLY A 9 -11.02 4.04 18.76
CA GLY A 9 -11.00 3.13 17.61
C GLY A 9 -11.72 3.66 16.39
N ALA A 10 -12.08 4.93 16.35
CA ALA A 10 -12.87 5.51 15.27
C ALA A 10 -12.16 5.39 13.91
N LEU A 11 -10.87 5.74 13.84
CA LEU A 11 -10.10 5.65 12.61
C LEU A 11 -9.89 4.19 12.20
N SER A 12 -9.54 3.32 13.15
CA SER A 12 -9.32 1.91 12.89
C SER A 12 -10.58 1.24 12.35
N ARG A 13 -11.76 1.60 12.87
CA ARG A 13 -13.04 1.11 12.36
C ARG A 13 -13.33 1.63 10.95
N ALA A 14 -13.07 2.91 10.72
CA ALA A 14 -13.27 3.51 9.40
C ALA A 14 -12.41 2.84 8.33
N LEU A 15 -11.20 2.41 8.70
CA LEU A 15 -10.29 1.70 7.79
C LEU A 15 -10.55 0.20 7.72
N GLY A 16 -11.46 -0.33 8.53
CA GLY A 16 -11.81 -1.75 8.52
C GLY A 16 -10.79 -2.67 9.18
N VAL A 17 -9.92 -2.15 10.03
CA VAL A 17 -8.83 -2.92 10.64
C VAL A 17 -9.01 -3.14 12.14
N TYR A 18 -10.12 -2.70 12.72
CA TYR A 18 -10.36 -2.82 14.16
C TYR A 18 -10.88 -4.21 14.52
N ILE A 19 -10.30 -4.83 15.55
CA ILE A 19 -10.75 -6.12 16.09
C ILE A 19 -11.57 -5.85 17.35
N GLU A 20 -12.88 -5.92 17.23
CA GLU A 20 -13.80 -5.55 18.33
C GLU A 20 -13.58 -6.39 19.59
N GLU A 21 -13.36 -7.69 19.45
CA GLU A 21 -13.19 -8.59 20.60
C GLU A 21 -11.91 -8.32 21.39
N GLU A 22 -10.90 -7.75 20.76
CA GLU A 22 -9.59 -7.54 21.38
C GLU A 22 -9.32 -6.11 21.75
N GLY A 23 -10.11 -5.16 21.22
CA GLY A 23 -9.87 -3.74 21.41
C GLY A 23 -8.58 -3.26 20.74
N MET A 24 -8.11 -3.95 19.70
CA MET A 24 -6.88 -3.65 18.99
C MET A 24 -7.10 -3.66 17.48
N ALA A 25 -6.13 -3.16 16.73
CA ALA A 25 -6.19 -3.17 15.27
C ALA A 25 -5.27 -4.24 14.69
N TYR A 26 -5.61 -4.71 13.49
CA TYR A 26 -4.66 -5.47 12.66
C TYR A 26 -3.50 -4.59 12.25
N ARG A 27 -2.43 -5.21 11.74
CA ARG A 27 -1.26 -4.50 11.22
C ARG A 27 -1.57 -3.97 9.82
N GLY A 28 -2.22 -2.82 9.76
CA GLY A 28 -2.63 -2.19 8.51
C GLY A 28 -1.67 -1.08 8.10
N THR A 29 -1.34 -1.03 6.81
CA THR A 29 -0.54 0.04 6.21
C THR A 29 -1.28 0.56 4.99
N PHE A 30 -1.42 1.88 4.91
CA PHE A 30 -2.14 2.54 3.83
C PHE A 30 -1.24 3.61 3.23
N VAL A 31 -1.00 3.51 1.93
CA VAL A 31 -0.26 4.55 1.20
C VAL A 31 -1.27 5.45 0.51
N VAL A 32 -1.26 6.71 0.89
CA VAL A 32 -2.20 7.73 0.40
C VAL A 32 -1.42 8.75 -0.41
N ASN A 33 -1.90 9.09 -1.60
CA ASN A 33 -1.23 10.09 -2.42
C ASN A 33 -1.57 11.52 -1.95
N PRO A 34 -0.89 12.57 -2.50
CA PRO A 34 -1.17 13.95 -2.10
C PRO A 34 -2.61 14.42 -2.37
N GLU A 35 -3.34 13.73 -3.24
CA GLU A 35 -4.73 14.05 -3.53
C GLU A 35 -5.71 13.37 -2.58
N GLY A 36 -5.22 12.62 -1.59
CA GLY A 36 -6.04 11.93 -0.62
C GLY A 36 -6.57 10.59 -1.05
N LYS A 37 -6.05 10.02 -2.14
CA LYS A 37 -6.47 8.71 -2.65
C LYS A 37 -5.58 7.61 -2.14
N ILE A 38 -6.17 6.49 -1.74
CA ILE A 38 -5.45 5.30 -1.29
C ILE A 38 -4.88 4.59 -2.51
N LYS A 39 -3.57 4.37 -2.54
CA LYS A 39 -2.86 3.72 -3.64
C LYS A 39 -2.41 2.31 -3.30
N VAL A 40 -2.12 2.03 -2.03
CA VAL A 40 -1.70 0.70 -1.56
C VAL A 40 -2.37 0.45 -0.22
N VAL A 41 -2.86 -0.76 -0.04
CA VAL A 41 -3.34 -1.27 1.25
C VAL A 41 -2.61 -2.58 1.53
N GLU A 42 -2.01 -2.67 2.72
CA GLU A 42 -1.40 -3.90 3.19
C GLU A 42 -1.98 -4.21 4.57
N LEU A 43 -2.55 -5.39 4.73
CA LEU A 43 -3.18 -5.80 5.98
C LEU A 43 -2.63 -7.15 6.39
N ASN A 44 -1.95 -7.18 7.53
CA ASN A 44 -1.40 -8.40 8.08
C ASN A 44 -2.08 -8.74 9.40
N ASP A 45 -2.26 -10.04 9.64
CA ASP A 45 -2.65 -10.53 10.96
C ASP A 45 -1.59 -10.14 11.99
N ASN A 46 -1.98 -10.03 13.25
CA ASN A 46 -1.08 -9.58 14.33
C ASN A 46 0.13 -10.50 14.54
N ASN A 47 0.05 -11.73 14.04
CA ASN A 47 1.16 -12.69 14.11
C ASN A 47 2.10 -12.61 12.90
N ILE A 48 1.82 -11.76 11.94
CA ILE A 48 2.59 -11.66 10.68
C ILE A 48 3.21 -10.28 10.60
N GLY A 49 4.54 -10.24 10.62
CA GLY A 49 5.27 -8.98 10.52
C GLY A 49 5.20 -8.36 9.14
N ARG A 50 5.49 -7.07 9.07
CA ARG A 50 5.56 -6.31 7.82
C ARG A 50 7.02 -6.09 7.44
N ASP A 51 7.30 -6.15 6.15
CA ASP A 51 8.64 -5.91 5.61
C ASP A 51 8.73 -4.46 5.14
N ALA A 52 9.55 -3.66 5.82
CA ALA A 52 9.70 -2.25 5.50
C ALA A 52 10.31 -2.03 4.11
N SER A 53 11.17 -2.92 3.64
CA SER A 53 11.75 -2.80 2.29
C SER A 53 10.70 -3.00 1.21
N GLU A 54 9.76 -3.90 1.42
CA GLU A 54 8.65 -4.12 0.50
C GLU A 54 7.70 -2.92 0.49
N LEU A 55 7.44 -2.32 1.66
CA LEU A 55 6.65 -1.10 1.74
C LEU A 55 7.32 0.05 0.98
N LEU A 56 8.62 0.23 1.17
CA LEU A 56 9.38 1.26 0.45
C LEU A 56 9.30 1.04 -1.05
N ARG A 57 9.44 -0.20 -1.52
CA ARG A 57 9.32 -0.54 -2.93
C ARG A 57 7.96 -0.12 -3.49
N LYS A 58 6.88 -0.38 -2.75
CA LYS A 58 5.52 -0.01 -3.15
C LYS A 58 5.31 1.49 -3.17
N VAL A 59 5.87 2.23 -2.20
CA VAL A 59 5.81 3.69 -2.17
C VAL A 59 6.54 4.27 -3.38
N GLU A 60 7.72 3.75 -3.69
CA GLU A 60 8.50 4.19 -4.85
C GLU A 60 7.76 3.88 -6.16
N ALA A 61 7.10 2.72 -6.25
CA ALA A 61 6.28 2.37 -7.40
C ALA A 61 5.10 3.34 -7.54
N ALA A 62 4.43 3.68 -6.45
CA ALA A 62 3.32 4.64 -6.49
C ALA A 62 3.79 6.02 -6.93
N GLN A 63 4.95 6.46 -6.48
CA GLN A 63 5.54 7.73 -6.91
C GLN A 63 5.92 7.70 -8.39
N PHE A 64 6.47 6.60 -8.85
CA PHE A 64 6.86 6.45 -10.26
C PHE A 64 5.65 6.53 -11.18
N VAL A 65 4.59 5.75 -10.91
CA VAL A 65 3.40 5.76 -11.77
C VAL A 65 2.65 7.09 -11.72
N ALA A 66 2.75 7.83 -10.62
CA ALA A 66 2.17 9.16 -10.52
C ALA A 66 2.84 10.16 -11.46
N SER A 67 4.13 9.97 -11.74
CA SER A 67 4.91 10.86 -12.62
C SER A 67 5.06 10.32 -14.05
N HIS A 68 4.63 9.10 -14.32
CA HIS A 68 4.75 8.43 -15.63
C HIS A 68 3.40 7.88 -16.05
N ASP A 69 2.57 8.75 -16.59
CA ASP A 69 1.21 8.39 -17.00
C ASP A 69 1.23 7.25 -18.04
N GLY A 70 0.32 6.28 -17.84
CA GLY A 70 0.17 5.15 -18.73
C GLY A 70 1.18 4.02 -18.55
N GLU A 71 2.07 4.09 -17.56
CA GLU A 71 3.03 3.03 -17.28
C GLU A 71 2.62 2.19 -16.07
N VAL A 72 3.04 0.95 -16.05
CA VAL A 72 2.71 -0.02 -15.00
C VAL A 72 4.00 -0.61 -14.43
N CYS A 73 4.11 -0.62 -13.10
CA CYS A 73 5.21 -1.29 -12.41
C CYS A 73 4.84 -2.76 -12.20
N PRO A 74 5.62 -3.72 -12.72
CA PRO A 74 5.38 -5.14 -12.43
C PRO A 74 5.49 -5.45 -10.94
N ALA A 75 4.99 -6.61 -10.53
CA ALA A 75 4.89 -6.98 -9.12
C ALA A 75 6.22 -6.93 -8.36
N LYS A 76 7.34 -7.22 -9.04
CA LYS A 76 8.69 -7.20 -8.43
C LYS A 76 9.52 -5.98 -8.82
N TRP A 77 8.88 -4.98 -9.41
CA TRP A 77 9.57 -3.77 -9.85
C TRP A 77 10.29 -3.09 -8.70
N LYS A 78 11.50 -2.60 -8.99
CA LYS A 78 12.29 -1.77 -8.10
C LYS A 78 12.68 -0.49 -8.83
N LYS A 79 12.89 0.57 -8.08
CA LYS A 79 13.31 1.86 -8.65
C LYS A 79 14.53 1.67 -9.56
N GLY A 80 14.43 2.19 -10.79
CA GLY A 80 15.46 2.05 -11.81
C GLY A 80 15.22 0.94 -12.82
N GLU A 81 14.24 0.06 -12.56
CA GLU A 81 13.91 -1.03 -13.49
C GLU A 81 12.88 -0.58 -14.53
N SER A 82 12.72 -1.39 -15.57
CA SER A 82 11.77 -1.10 -16.65
C SER A 82 10.33 -1.26 -16.20
N THR A 83 9.45 -0.46 -16.78
CA THR A 83 8.00 -0.54 -16.57
C THR A 83 7.32 -1.10 -17.80
N LEU A 84 6.03 -1.33 -17.71
CA LEU A 84 5.20 -1.87 -18.77
C LEU A 84 4.13 -0.86 -19.17
N LYS A 85 3.73 -0.91 -20.43
CA LYS A 85 2.55 -0.18 -20.92
C LYS A 85 1.41 -1.19 -21.08
N PRO A 86 0.23 -0.94 -20.47
CA PRO A 86 -0.87 -1.88 -20.58
C PRO A 86 -1.27 -2.12 -22.03
N SER A 87 -1.38 -3.39 -22.42
CA SER A 87 -1.89 -3.80 -23.72
C SER A 87 -2.40 -5.23 -23.62
N ILE A 88 -3.18 -5.66 -24.60
CA ILE A 88 -3.67 -7.04 -24.64
C ILE A 88 -2.52 -8.04 -24.77
N ASP A 89 -1.40 -7.62 -25.36
CA ASP A 89 -0.24 -8.48 -25.54
C ASP A 89 0.46 -8.84 -24.24
N LEU A 90 0.17 -8.10 -23.15
CA LEU A 90 0.76 -8.35 -21.83
C LEU A 90 -0.05 -9.34 -21.00
N VAL A 91 -1.21 -9.77 -21.47
CA VAL A 91 -2.06 -10.69 -20.71
C VAL A 91 -1.31 -11.99 -20.46
N GLY A 92 -1.15 -12.34 -19.17
CA GLY A 92 -0.43 -13.53 -18.75
C GLY A 92 1.10 -13.41 -18.76
N LYS A 93 1.66 -12.23 -19.06
CA LYS A 93 3.11 -12.02 -19.13
C LYS A 93 3.68 -11.15 -18.01
N ILE A 94 2.83 -10.62 -17.13
CA ILE A 94 3.25 -9.75 -16.04
C ILE A 94 3.06 -10.37 -14.66
#